data_8051792e51acd2554805ce5ba9221511
#
_entry.id   8051792e51acd2554805ce5ba9221511
#
_cell.length_a   1.000
_cell.length_b   1.000
_cell.length_c   1.000
_cell.angle_alpha   90.00
_cell.angle_beta   90.00
_cell.angle_gamma   90.00
#
_symmetry.space_group_name_H-M   'P 1'
#
loop_
_entity.id
_entity.type
_entity.pdbx_description
1 polymer ?
#
loop_
_entity_poly.entity_id
_entity_poly.type
_entity_poly.pdbx_seq_one_letter_code
_entity_poly.pdbx_strand_id
1 'polypeptide(L)'
;MRKLHQSWGPLLLLALSLIGAGISIYLISVHYEKVPLLCSTSGLIDCSRVLSSIYSVVPGTSVPVSVAGLLWCVVSAALAIAGLRVLQLQIRRRIQVAQFAWSLLGMLTVLYLLYVEIVILHTICAWCTALHVIILVMFLTTIVQLQTPEDESEAGIEEALPRKAGLRS
;
A
#
# COMPACT_ATOMS: atom_id res chain seq x y z
N MET A 1 0.88 -0.76 -26.93
CA MET A 1 -0.07 -0.66 -25.80
C MET A 1 0.30 -1.59 -24.63
N ARG A 2 1.04 -2.69 -24.83
CA ARG A 2 1.40 -3.69 -23.80
C ARG A 2 2.29 -3.15 -22.65
N LYS A 3 3.24 -2.24 -22.93
CA LYS A 3 4.12 -1.65 -21.89
C LYS A 3 3.38 -0.78 -20.87
N LEU A 4 2.25 -0.19 -21.25
CA LEU A 4 1.41 0.61 -20.33
C LEU A 4 0.72 -0.27 -19.28
N HIS A 5 0.27 -1.48 -19.65
CA HIS A 5 -0.43 -2.38 -18.73
C HIS A 5 0.52 -2.95 -17.64
N GLN A 6 1.80 -3.16 -17.98
CA GLN A 6 2.80 -3.71 -17.07
C GLN A 6 3.30 -2.70 -16.01
N SER A 7 3.14 -1.40 -16.27
CA SER A 7 3.59 -0.32 -15.36
C SER A 7 2.51 0.18 -14.40
N TRP A 8 1.25 -0.19 -14.61
CA TRP A 8 0.13 0.35 -13.84
C TRP A 8 0.16 -0.03 -12.36
N GLY A 9 0.50 -1.29 -12.06
CA GLY A 9 0.54 -1.77 -10.70
C GLY A 9 1.53 -1.00 -9.82
N PRO A 10 2.84 -0.92 -10.18
CA PRO A 10 3.81 -0.16 -9.41
C PRO A 10 3.50 1.35 -9.35
N LEU A 11 2.95 1.95 -10.42
CA LEU A 11 2.53 3.36 -10.44
C LEU A 11 1.37 3.60 -9.49
N LEU A 12 0.36 2.72 -9.48
CA LEU A 12 -0.76 2.79 -8.55
C LEU A 12 -0.27 2.66 -7.09
N LEU A 13 0.61 1.70 -6.82
CA LEU A 13 1.20 1.53 -5.48
C LEU A 13 1.98 2.78 -5.05
N LEU A 14 2.74 3.39 -5.95
CA LEU A 14 3.46 4.64 -5.67
C LEU A 14 2.49 5.79 -5.36
N ALA A 15 1.46 5.98 -6.19
CA ALA A 15 0.46 7.03 -5.98
C ALA A 15 -0.27 6.86 -4.63
N LEU A 16 -0.72 5.65 -4.32
CA LEU A 16 -1.39 5.34 -3.07
C LEU A 16 -0.47 5.52 -1.86
N SER A 17 0.82 5.15 -1.99
CA SER A 17 1.82 5.37 -0.93
C SER A 17 2.03 6.86 -0.65
N LEU A 18 2.06 7.71 -1.69
CA LEU A 18 2.20 9.16 -1.52
C LEU A 18 0.97 9.77 -0.86
N ILE A 19 -0.23 9.35 -1.25
CA ILE A 19 -1.48 9.81 -0.62
C ILE A 19 -1.51 9.37 0.86
N GLY A 20 -1.20 8.11 1.14
CA GLY A 20 -1.14 7.58 2.51
C GLY A 20 -0.10 8.28 3.37
N ALA A 21 1.08 8.61 2.80
CA ALA A 21 2.10 9.40 3.48
C ALA A 21 1.58 10.81 3.82
N GLY A 22 0.88 11.48 2.91
CA GLY A 22 0.25 12.79 3.17
C GLY A 22 -0.75 12.74 4.32
N ILE A 23 -1.63 11.73 4.34
CA ILE A 23 -2.59 11.53 5.44
C ILE A 23 -1.83 11.28 6.75
N SER A 24 -0.79 10.45 6.74
CA SER A 24 0.00 10.13 7.94
C SER A 24 0.70 11.36 8.49
N ILE A 25 1.27 12.22 7.63
CA ILE A 25 1.90 13.49 8.03
C ILE A 25 0.86 14.42 8.65
N TYR A 26 -0.32 14.53 8.06
CA TYR A 26 -1.41 15.32 8.62
C TYR A 26 -1.78 14.83 10.03
N LEU A 27 -1.96 13.53 10.23
CA LEU A 27 -2.28 12.96 11.54
C LEU A 27 -1.16 13.13 12.57
N ILE A 28 0.11 13.12 12.14
CA ILE A 28 1.27 13.44 12.99
C ILE A 28 1.20 14.90 13.44
N SER A 29 0.91 15.83 12.52
CA SER A 29 0.78 17.26 12.86
C SER A 29 -0.38 17.50 13.83
N VAL A 30 -1.51 16.81 13.65
CA VAL A 30 -2.63 16.88 14.61
C VAL A 30 -2.21 16.39 16.00
N HIS A 31 -1.40 15.34 16.08
CA HIS A 31 -0.97 14.78 17.37
C HIS A 31 0.01 15.70 18.11
N TYR A 32 1.02 16.25 17.42
CA TYR A 32 2.09 17.04 18.04
C TYR A 32 1.79 18.55 18.11
N GLU A 33 1.25 19.10 17.03
CA GLU A 33 1.05 20.56 16.89
C GLU A 33 -0.37 20.99 17.30
N LYS A 34 -1.23 20.04 17.68
CA LYS A 34 -2.64 20.27 18.02
C LYS A 34 -3.39 21.08 16.95
N VAL A 35 -3.04 20.86 15.69
CA VAL A 35 -3.76 21.43 14.56
C VAL A 35 -5.22 21.02 14.64
N PRO A 36 -6.20 21.90 14.38
CA PRO A 36 -7.60 21.55 14.43
C PRO A 36 -7.93 20.39 13.51
N LEU A 37 -8.52 19.34 14.07
CA LEU A 37 -8.86 18.13 13.35
C LEU A 37 -10.07 18.42 12.45
N LEU A 38 -9.88 18.31 11.14
CA LEU A 38 -10.95 18.38 10.14
C LEU A 38 -11.71 17.04 10.13
N CYS A 39 -12.52 16.81 11.15
CA CYS A 39 -13.34 15.62 11.27
C CYS A 39 -14.71 16.02 11.79
N SER A 40 -15.75 15.65 11.04
CA SER A 40 -17.13 15.84 11.50
C SER A 40 -17.42 14.85 12.62
N THR A 41 -17.78 15.36 13.80
CA THR A 41 -18.30 14.55 14.90
C THR A 41 -19.78 14.35 14.67
N SER A 42 -20.18 13.18 14.17
CA SER A 42 -21.59 12.81 14.01
C SER A 42 -21.80 11.32 14.29
N GLY A 43 -22.56 11.03 15.33
CA GLY A 43 -22.92 9.66 15.70
C GLY A 43 -21.72 8.79 16.05
N LEU A 44 -21.39 7.81 15.20
CA LEU A 44 -20.28 6.87 15.40
C LEU A 44 -18.92 7.42 14.96
N ILE A 45 -18.86 8.58 14.31
CA ILE A 45 -17.61 9.16 13.79
C ILE A 45 -17.08 10.16 14.82
N ASP A 46 -15.97 9.84 15.46
CA ASP A 46 -15.25 10.73 16.37
C ASP A 46 -13.74 10.48 16.29
N CYS A 47 -13.09 11.24 15.42
CA CYS A 47 -11.64 11.12 15.23
C CYS A 47 -10.86 11.54 16.47
N SER A 48 -11.38 12.50 17.26
CA SER A 48 -10.67 13.00 18.44
C SER A 48 -10.57 11.92 19.51
N ARG A 49 -11.65 11.15 19.70
CA ARG A 49 -11.68 10.03 20.65
C ARG A 49 -10.71 8.93 20.27
N VAL A 50 -10.60 8.59 18.98
CA VAL A 50 -9.65 7.58 18.51
C VAL A 50 -8.21 8.06 18.68
N LEU A 51 -7.90 9.30 18.27
CA LEU A 51 -6.56 9.85 18.32
C LEU A 51 -6.05 10.18 19.74
N SER A 52 -6.96 10.36 20.70
CA SER A 52 -6.61 10.56 22.13
C SER A 52 -6.57 9.26 22.92
N SER A 53 -6.94 8.12 22.33
CA SER A 53 -6.94 6.82 23.00
C SER A 53 -5.52 6.30 23.24
N ILE A 54 -5.38 5.38 24.20
CA ILE A 54 -4.09 4.67 24.44
C ILE A 54 -3.65 3.82 23.25
N TYR A 55 -4.57 3.49 22.34
CA TYR A 55 -4.31 2.74 21.10
C TYR A 55 -3.81 3.61 19.95
N SER A 56 -3.82 4.94 20.11
CA SER A 56 -3.27 5.87 19.12
C SER A 56 -1.73 5.90 19.11
N VAL A 57 -1.10 5.30 20.11
CA VAL A 57 0.36 5.15 20.24
C VAL A 57 0.78 3.69 20.13
N VAL A 58 2.00 3.46 19.66
CA VAL A 58 2.57 2.11 19.57
C VAL A 58 2.77 1.57 20.99
N PRO A 59 2.30 0.35 21.31
CA PRO A 59 2.41 -0.22 22.65
C PRO A 59 3.83 -0.16 23.21
N GLY A 60 3.97 0.36 24.43
CA GLY A 60 5.27 0.52 25.12
C GLY A 60 6.08 1.73 24.67
N THR A 61 5.54 2.61 23.84
CA THR A 61 6.21 3.83 23.39
C THR A 61 5.26 5.04 23.48
N SER A 62 5.80 6.25 23.29
CA SER A 62 5.04 7.48 23.12
C SER A 62 4.88 7.87 21.62
N VAL A 63 5.23 6.97 20.69
CA VAL A 63 5.19 7.23 19.26
C VAL A 63 3.78 6.98 18.72
N PRO A 64 3.14 7.96 18.06
CA PRO A 64 1.82 7.76 17.49
C PRO A 64 1.86 6.74 16.33
N VAL A 65 0.79 5.95 16.20
CA VAL A 65 0.63 4.93 15.14
C VAL A 65 0.74 5.55 13.74
N SER A 66 0.40 6.83 13.58
CA SER A 66 0.56 7.58 12.33
C SER A 66 2.02 7.68 11.86
N VAL A 67 3.00 7.69 12.78
CA VAL A 67 4.44 7.62 12.41
C VAL A 67 4.78 6.25 11.83
N ALA A 68 4.27 5.17 12.43
CA ALA A 68 4.43 3.83 11.88
C ALA A 68 3.76 3.72 10.49
N GLY A 69 2.58 4.33 10.32
CA GLY A 69 1.90 4.44 9.02
C GLY A 69 2.72 5.18 7.98
N LEU A 70 3.34 6.31 8.35
CA LEU A 70 4.23 7.05 7.46
C LEU A 70 5.43 6.20 7.02
N LEU A 71 6.11 5.56 7.97
CA LEU A 71 7.24 4.67 7.66
C LEU A 71 6.81 3.54 6.72
N TRP A 72 5.64 2.95 6.97
CA TRP A 72 5.08 1.90 6.13
C TRP A 72 4.84 2.40 4.69
N CYS A 73 4.29 3.61 4.52
CA CYS A 73 4.09 4.23 3.20
C CYS A 73 5.41 4.52 2.48
N VAL A 74 6.43 5.02 3.21
CA VAL A 74 7.77 5.29 2.63
C VAL A 74 8.42 4.02 2.10
N VAL A 75 8.39 2.93 2.88
CA VAL A 75 8.93 1.64 2.43
C VAL A 75 8.14 1.10 1.24
N SER A 76 6.81 1.22 1.25
CA SER A 76 5.95 0.82 0.12
C SER A 76 6.29 1.60 -1.16
N ALA A 77 6.49 2.91 -1.05
CA ALA A 77 6.91 3.76 -2.18
C ALA A 77 8.29 3.36 -2.71
N ALA A 78 9.25 3.09 -1.82
CA ALA A 78 10.60 2.64 -2.21
C ALA A 78 10.57 1.31 -2.96
N LEU A 79 9.78 0.34 -2.49
CA LEU A 79 9.59 -0.95 -3.17
C LEU A 79 8.90 -0.77 -4.53
N ALA A 80 7.89 0.11 -4.63
CA ALA A 80 7.23 0.41 -5.89
C ALA A 80 8.19 1.04 -6.90
N ILE A 81 9.03 2.00 -6.49
CA ILE A 81 10.07 2.62 -7.32
C ILE A 81 11.11 1.58 -7.76
N ALA A 82 11.55 0.71 -6.85
CA ALA A 82 12.48 -0.36 -7.18
C ALA A 82 11.88 -1.30 -8.24
N GLY A 83 10.60 -1.65 -8.11
CA GLY A 83 9.88 -2.47 -9.10
C GLY A 83 9.77 -1.81 -10.48
N LEU A 84 9.69 -0.47 -10.55
CA LEU A 84 9.67 0.28 -11.81
C LEU A 84 11.04 0.32 -12.51
N ARG A 85 12.13 0.35 -11.74
CA ARG A 85 13.50 0.53 -12.27
C ARG A 85 14.18 -0.78 -12.67
N VAL A 86 13.74 -1.90 -12.12
CA VAL A 86 14.39 -3.19 -12.36
C VAL A 86 13.85 -3.84 -13.64
N LEU A 87 14.78 -4.14 -14.56
CA LEU A 87 14.48 -4.81 -15.83
C LEU A 87 14.67 -6.34 -15.75
N GLN A 88 15.43 -6.84 -14.77
CA GLN A 88 15.69 -8.26 -14.60
C GLN A 88 14.47 -8.96 -13.96
N LEU A 89 13.91 -9.94 -14.65
CA LEU A 89 12.70 -10.68 -14.23
C LEU A 89 12.83 -11.31 -12.84
N GLN A 90 13.96 -11.94 -12.53
CA GLN A 90 14.17 -12.58 -11.22
C GLN A 90 14.17 -11.58 -10.06
N ILE A 91 14.83 -10.43 -10.23
CA ILE A 91 14.87 -9.40 -9.19
C ILE A 91 13.52 -8.76 -9.04
N ARG A 92 12.81 -8.52 -10.15
CA ARG A 92 11.45 -7.98 -10.17
C ARG A 92 10.49 -8.88 -9.38
N ARG A 93 10.51 -10.18 -9.59
CA ARG A 93 9.69 -11.14 -8.84
C ARG A 93 9.99 -11.10 -7.33
N ARG A 94 11.27 -11.00 -6.94
CA ARG A 94 11.64 -10.84 -5.52
C ARG A 94 11.06 -9.57 -4.91
N ILE A 95 11.09 -8.45 -5.66
CA ILE A 95 10.50 -7.18 -5.20
C ILE A 95 8.98 -7.31 -5.07
N GLN A 96 8.29 -7.97 -6.00
CA GLN A 96 6.85 -8.20 -5.93
C GLN A 96 6.48 -9.06 -4.71
N VAL A 97 7.23 -10.11 -4.43
CA VAL A 97 7.03 -10.95 -3.23
C VAL A 97 7.28 -10.14 -1.95
N ALA A 98 8.34 -9.33 -1.92
CA ALA A 98 8.62 -8.44 -0.78
C ALA A 98 7.50 -7.41 -0.59
N GLN A 99 7.00 -6.81 -1.68
CA GLN A 99 5.87 -5.87 -1.66
C GLN A 99 4.59 -6.54 -1.14
N PHE A 100 4.32 -7.78 -1.57
CA PHE A 100 3.18 -8.55 -1.07
C PHE A 100 3.31 -8.85 0.43
N ALA A 101 4.47 -9.35 0.87
CA ALA A 101 4.70 -9.63 2.30
C ALA A 101 4.56 -8.36 3.15
N TRP A 102 5.06 -7.23 2.63
CA TRP A 102 4.94 -5.92 3.29
C TRP A 102 3.49 -5.44 3.36
N SER A 103 2.72 -5.57 2.27
CA SER A 103 1.30 -5.21 2.25
C SER A 103 0.43 -6.14 3.09
N LEU A 104 0.80 -7.42 3.21
CA LEU A 104 0.15 -8.37 4.12
C LEU A 104 0.34 -7.93 5.59
N LEU A 105 1.55 -7.52 5.97
CA LEU A 105 1.81 -6.97 7.31
C LEU A 105 0.94 -5.72 7.56
N GLY A 106 0.85 -4.81 6.59
CA GLY A 106 -0.04 -3.64 6.67
C GLY A 106 -1.50 -4.05 6.85
N MET A 107 -1.98 -5.06 6.11
CA MET A 107 -3.35 -5.55 6.22
C MET A 107 -3.65 -6.16 7.59
N LEU A 108 -2.73 -6.92 8.17
CA LEU A 108 -2.88 -7.45 9.54
C LEU A 108 -2.97 -6.33 10.57
N THR A 109 -2.16 -5.27 10.41
CA THR A 109 -2.23 -4.08 11.26
C THR A 109 -3.57 -3.36 11.14
N VAL A 110 -4.09 -3.21 9.90
CA VAL A 110 -5.42 -2.63 9.66
C VAL A 110 -6.52 -3.43 10.34
N LEU A 111 -6.50 -4.75 10.24
CA LEU A 111 -7.49 -5.61 10.91
C LEU A 111 -7.46 -5.44 12.43
N TYR A 112 -6.27 -5.33 13.02
CA TYR A 112 -6.13 -5.05 14.44
C TYR A 112 -6.70 -3.68 14.82
N LEU A 113 -6.40 -2.62 14.05
CA LEU A 113 -6.89 -1.27 14.32
C LEU A 113 -8.40 -1.17 14.14
N LEU A 114 -8.97 -1.83 13.13
CA LEU A 114 -10.42 -1.92 12.95
C LEU A 114 -11.10 -2.63 14.12
N TYR A 115 -10.51 -3.70 14.63
CA TYR A 115 -11.00 -4.37 15.83
C TYR A 115 -11.03 -3.40 17.02
N VAL A 116 -9.96 -2.62 17.23
CA VAL A 116 -9.89 -1.61 18.30
C VAL A 116 -10.95 -0.54 18.12
N GLU A 117 -11.13 0.02 16.91
CA GLU A 117 -12.10 1.07 16.63
C GLU A 117 -13.55 0.59 16.86
N ILE A 118 -13.90 -0.58 16.34
CA ILE A 118 -15.29 -1.07 16.34
C ILE A 118 -15.65 -1.74 17.67
N VAL A 119 -14.75 -2.59 18.20
CA VAL A 119 -15.09 -3.43 19.37
C VAL A 119 -14.69 -2.78 20.69
N ILE A 120 -13.58 -2.04 20.73
CA ILE A 120 -13.08 -1.47 22.00
C ILE A 120 -13.57 -0.03 22.18
N LEU A 121 -13.40 0.81 21.16
CA LEU A 121 -13.71 2.23 21.24
C LEU A 121 -15.16 2.56 20.86
N HIS A 122 -15.83 1.65 20.11
CA HIS A 122 -17.17 1.85 19.55
C HIS A 122 -17.30 3.16 18.75
N THR A 123 -16.22 3.55 18.06
CA THR A 123 -16.15 4.79 17.29
C THR A 123 -15.15 4.65 16.15
N ILE A 124 -15.40 5.35 15.04
CA ILE A 124 -14.65 5.26 13.80
C ILE A 124 -13.94 6.59 13.52
N CYS A 125 -12.68 6.51 13.11
CA CYS A 125 -11.92 7.67 12.65
C CYS A 125 -11.93 7.72 11.11
N ALA A 126 -12.53 8.79 10.53
CA ALA A 126 -12.62 8.91 9.07
C ALA A 126 -11.24 8.91 8.36
N TRP A 127 -10.25 9.58 8.94
CA TRP A 127 -8.88 9.61 8.41
C TRP A 127 -8.16 8.27 8.53
N CYS A 128 -8.39 7.55 9.63
CA CYS A 128 -7.87 6.21 9.82
C CYS A 128 -8.51 5.25 8.80
N THR A 129 -9.83 5.34 8.61
CA THR A 129 -10.56 4.54 7.63
C THR A 129 -10.06 4.81 6.20
N ALA A 130 -9.73 6.06 5.85
CA ALA A 130 -9.13 6.39 4.56
C ALA A 130 -7.80 5.66 4.35
N LEU A 131 -6.93 5.63 5.38
CA LEU A 131 -5.68 4.86 5.34
C LEU A 131 -5.94 3.34 5.23
N HIS A 132 -6.93 2.82 5.96
CA HIS A 132 -7.30 1.39 5.89
C HIS A 132 -7.71 1.00 4.47
N VAL A 133 -8.53 1.84 3.80
CA VAL A 133 -8.94 1.61 2.39
C VAL A 133 -7.73 1.65 1.45
N ILE A 134 -6.82 2.61 1.63
CA ILE A 134 -5.59 2.69 0.83
C ILE A 134 -4.75 1.41 0.97
N ILE A 135 -4.52 0.93 2.20
CA ILE A 135 -3.75 -0.29 2.47
C ILE A 135 -4.44 -1.51 1.85
N LEU A 136 -5.78 -1.60 1.95
CA LEU A 136 -6.55 -2.68 1.32
C LEU A 136 -6.39 -2.67 -0.21
N VAL A 137 -6.52 -1.51 -0.86
CA VAL A 137 -6.33 -1.40 -2.31
C VAL A 137 -4.91 -1.76 -2.73
N MET A 138 -3.90 -1.35 -1.95
CA MET A 138 -2.50 -1.72 -2.19
C MET A 138 -2.29 -3.24 -2.05
N PHE A 139 -2.88 -3.87 -1.04
CA PHE A 139 -2.83 -5.31 -0.85
C PHE A 139 -3.47 -6.07 -2.02
N LEU A 140 -4.67 -5.67 -2.45
CA LEU A 140 -5.34 -6.28 -3.61
C LEU A 140 -4.50 -6.09 -4.90
N THR A 141 -3.90 -4.91 -5.08
CA THR A 141 -3.03 -4.64 -6.23
C THR A 141 -1.82 -5.57 -6.25
N THR A 142 -1.20 -5.84 -5.09
CA THR A 142 -0.06 -6.77 -5.00
C THR A 142 -0.47 -8.22 -5.29
N ILE A 143 -1.66 -8.64 -4.88
CA ILE A 143 -2.20 -9.98 -5.23
C ILE A 143 -2.34 -10.11 -6.74
N VAL A 144 -2.98 -9.13 -7.39
CA VAL A 144 -3.16 -9.13 -8.85
C VAL A 144 -1.81 -9.18 -9.58
N GLN A 145 -0.81 -8.41 -9.11
CA GLN A 145 0.54 -8.43 -9.70
C GLN A 145 1.24 -9.79 -9.59
N LEU A 146 1.02 -10.54 -8.50
CA LEU A 146 1.59 -11.87 -8.33
C LEU A 146 0.88 -12.94 -9.17
N GLN A 147 -0.40 -12.74 -9.47
CA GLN A 147 -1.21 -13.68 -10.25
C GLN A 147 -1.05 -13.50 -11.75
N THR A 148 -0.51 -12.36 -12.21
CA THR A 148 -0.28 -12.13 -13.64
C THR A 148 0.97 -12.91 -14.07
N PRO A 149 0.86 -14.02 -14.83
CA PRO A 149 2.01 -14.81 -15.24
C PRO A 149 2.92 -13.97 -16.16
N GLU A 150 4.22 -14.01 -15.91
CA GLU A 150 5.21 -13.38 -16.80
C GLU A 150 5.39 -14.20 -18.11
N ASP A 151 4.82 -15.42 -18.17
CA ASP A 151 4.92 -16.37 -19.29
C ASP A 151 4.25 -15.87 -20.59
N GLU A 152 3.27 -14.98 -20.52
CA GLU A 152 2.69 -14.38 -21.74
C GLU A 152 3.67 -13.45 -22.49
N SER A 153 4.75 -13.01 -21.85
CA SER A 153 5.77 -12.18 -22.50
C SER A 153 6.73 -13.01 -23.38
N GLU A 154 7.01 -14.25 -23.00
CA GLU A 154 7.89 -15.13 -23.78
C GLU A 154 7.15 -15.80 -24.95
N ALA A 155 5.92 -16.22 -24.75
CA ALA A 155 5.08 -16.77 -25.83
C ALA A 155 4.84 -15.74 -26.96
N GLY A 156 4.70 -14.46 -26.63
CA GLY A 156 4.54 -13.38 -27.60
C GLY A 156 5.84 -13.03 -28.36
N ILE A 157 7.00 -13.35 -27.82
CA ILE A 157 8.30 -13.14 -28.50
C ILE A 157 8.59 -14.32 -29.45
N GLU A 158 8.24 -15.53 -29.07
CA GLU A 158 8.43 -16.72 -29.89
C GLU A 158 7.50 -16.73 -31.11
N GLU A 159 6.28 -16.20 -30.98
CA GLU A 159 5.35 -16.04 -32.10
C GLU A 159 5.70 -14.87 -33.03
N ALA A 160 6.43 -13.87 -32.52
CA ALA A 160 6.89 -12.71 -33.31
C ALA A 160 8.24 -12.93 -34.05
N LEU A 161 8.96 -14.01 -33.77
CA LEU A 161 10.14 -14.40 -34.52
C LEU A 161 9.69 -15.13 -35.79
N PRO A 162 9.84 -14.50 -36.99
CA PRO A 162 9.50 -15.18 -38.23
C PRO A 162 10.37 -16.41 -38.34
N ARG A 163 9.74 -17.55 -38.54
CA ARG A 163 10.31 -18.89 -38.87
C ARG A 163 11.23 -18.81 -40.08
N LYS A 164 12.39 -18.16 -39.94
CA LYS A 164 13.46 -18.16 -40.93
C LYS A 164 14.40 -19.36 -40.73
N ALA A 165 13.87 -20.53 -40.80
CA ALA A 165 14.73 -21.73 -40.89
C ALA A 165 14.03 -22.80 -41.75
N GLY A 166 13.91 -22.54 -43.03
CA GLY A 166 13.34 -23.52 -43.95
C GLY A 166 13.56 -23.18 -45.41
N LEU A 167 14.81 -22.77 -45.77
CA LEU A 167 15.20 -22.71 -47.17
C LEU A 167 16.73 -22.86 -47.27
N ARG A 168 17.21 -24.08 -47.09
CA ARG A 168 18.45 -24.59 -47.66
C ARG A 168 18.29 -26.07 -47.95
N SER A 169 17.89 -26.37 -49.15
CA SER A 169 18.20 -27.62 -49.88
C SER A 169 18.48 -27.25 -51.33
#